data_71d38de6b70cb8f12e80ef2d2982e0bc
#
_entry.id   71d38de6b70cb8f12e80ef2d2982e0bc
#
_cell.length_a   1.000
_cell.length_b   1.000
_cell.length_c   1.000
_cell.angle_alpha   90.00
_cell.angle_beta   90.00
_cell.angle_gamma   90.00
#
_symmetry.space_group_name_H-M   'P 1'
#
loop_
_entity.id
_entity.type
_entity.pdbx_description
1 polymer ?
#
loop_
_entity_poly.entity_id
_entity_poly.type
_entity_poly.pdbx_seq_one_letter_code
_entity_poly.pdbx_strand_id
1 'polypeptide(L)'
;MIHAWKRQYESRGKELRSFLCDNLPGFSEPERAAAFFILNRITFSGTSLSGGYSQAAFEQRFTETSIRRIGEISSLLRDTEVTNLDYSGLMDAPGEDVFIFLDPPYFTATKSALYGRNGELHKGFDHERFVQTARRCRHKWMITYDDCPYIRNLYKDFEIIPFGLMYGMKNVSSGAEMKGKEVLILNYRLNDLFNY
;
A
#
# COMPACT_ATOMS: atom_id res chain seq x y z
N MET A 1 -8.03 -9.99 21.15
CA MET A 1 -7.58 -8.59 21.18
C MET A 1 -8.53 -7.67 20.40
N ILE A 2 -8.62 -7.71 19.09
CA ILE A 2 -9.48 -6.82 18.28
C ILE A 2 -10.93 -6.84 18.73
N HIS A 3 -11.52 -8.03 18.92
CA HIS A 3 -12.87 -8.17 19.48
C HIS A 3 -13.02 -7.58 20.89
N ALA A 4 -11.98 -7.68 21.74
CA ALA A 4 -12.03 -7.10 23.09
C ALA A 4 -12.10 -5.58 23.01
N TRP A 5 -11.24 -4.95 22.22
CA TRP A 5 -11.27 -3.50 22.01
C TRP A 5 -12.57 -3.06 21.35
N LYS A 6 -13.09 -3.82 20.35
CA LYS A 6 -14.38 -3.51 19.72
C LYS A 6 -15.52 -3.48 20.74
N ARG A 7 -15.61 -4.46 21.63
CA ARG A 7 -16.62 -4.49 22.70
C ARG A 7 -16.44 -3.38 23.71
N GLN A 8 -15.18 -3.14 24.15
CA GLN A 8 -14.85 -2.10 25.14
C GLN A 8 -15.22 -0.69 24.67
N TYR A 9 -15.12 -0.44 23.36
CA TYR A 9 -15.35 0.88 22.75
C TYR A 9 -16.55 0.89 21.79
N GLU A 10 -17.55 0.07 21.99
CA GLU A 10 -18.66 -0.25 21.08
C GLU A 10 -19.28 0.97 20.35
N SER A 11 -19.49 2.09 21.07
CA SER A 11 -20.01 3.35 20.49
C SER A 11 -19.03 4.53 20.60
N ARG A 12 -17.80 4.28 21.06
CA ARG A 12 -16.80 5.29 21.41
C ARG A 12 -15.59 5.22 20.48
N GLY A 13 -15.83 5.17 19.18
CA GLY A 13 -14.76 4.99 18.18
C GLY A 13 -13.71 6.09 18.19
N LYS A 14 -14.06 7.34 18.54
CA LYS A 14 -13.10 8.44 18.70
C LYS A 14 -12.15 8.21 19.88
N GLU A 15 -12.67 7.71 21.01
CA GLU A 15 -11.86 7.35 22.17
C GLU A 15 -10.97 6.15 21.88
N LEU A 16 -11.48 5.14 21.15
CA LEU A 16 -10.67 4.02 20.68
C LEU A 16 -9.48 4.50 19.85
N ARG A 17 -9.71 5.43 18.92
CA ARG A 17 -8.61 6.00 18.12
C ARG A 17 -7.56 6.68 18.99
N SER A 18 -7.98 7.52 19.95
CA SER A 18 -7.06 8.19 20.89
C SER A 18 -6.26 7.16 21.69
N PHE A 19 -6.95 6.20 22.30
CA PHE A 19 -6.31 5.12 23.05
C PHE A 19 -5.24 4.39 22.24
N LEU A 20 -5.56 4.00 21.00
CA LEU A 20 -4.61 3.27 20.12
C LEU A 20 -3.40 4.13 19.76
N CYS A 21 -3.60 5.41 19.43
CA CYS A 21 -2.51 6.32 19.07
C CYS A 21 -1.59 6.62 20.25
N ASP A 22 -2.17 6.85 21.43
CA ASP A 22 -1.42 7.26 22.63
C ASP A 22 -0.58 6.10 23.20
N ASN A 23 -1.07 4.87 23.09
CA ASN A 23 -0.42 3.68 23.61
C ASN A 23 0.44 2.91 22.61
N LEU A 24 0.41 3.29 21.34
CA LEU A 24 1.12 2.59 20.24
C LEU A 24 2.62 2.33 20.51
N PRO A 25 3.39 3.28 21.12
CA PRO A 25 4.80 3.06 21.42
C PRO A 25 5.06 1.94 22.44
N GLY A 26 4.11 1.70 23.35
CA GLY A 26 4.22 0.67 24.39
C GLY A 26 3.61 -0.68 24.01
N PHE A 27 2.95 -0.78 22.87
CA PHE A 27 2.33 -2.02 22.43
C PHE A 27 3.34 -3.07 21.99
N SER A 28 3.06 -4.32 22.33
CA SER A 28 3.74 -5.50 21.73
C SER A 28 3.46 -5.57 20.23
N GLU A 29 4.23 -6.37 19.51
CA GLU A 29 4.07 -6.52 18.06
C GLU A 29 2.65 -6.97 17.64
N PRO A 30 2.02 -7.98 18.27
CA PRO A 30 0.62 -8.32 17.96
C PRO A 30 -0.37 -7.19 18.26
N GLU A 31 -0.12 -6.40 19.32
CA GLU A 31 -0.97 -5.25 19.65
C GLU A 31 -0.82 -4.13 18.63
N ARG A 32 0.40 -3.87 18.15
CA ARG A 32 0.64 -2.90 17.06
C ARG A 32 -0.06 -3.33 15.77
N ALA A 33 0.00 -4.62 15.42
CA ALA A 33 -0.69 -5.15 14.26
C ALA A 33 -2.21 -4.97 14.38
N ALA A 34 -2.79 -5.30 15.54
CA ALA A 34 -4.21 -5.11 15.82
C ALA A 34 -4.61 -3.62 15.78
N ALA A 35 -3.79 -2.76 16.37
CA ALA A 35 -4.01 -1.32 16.36
C ALA A 35 -3.97 -0.75 14.93
N PHE A 36 -3.00 -1.17 14.12
CA PHE A 36 -2.91 -0.78 12.71
C PHE A 36 -4.18 -1.16 11.94
N PHE A 37 -4.63 -2.42 12.08
CA PHE A 37 -5.87 -2.86 11.44
C PHE A 37 -7.05 -1.99 11.84
N ILE A 38 -7.24 -1.75 13.14
CA ILE A 38 -8.36 -0.95 13.64
C ILE A 38 -8.26 0.48 13.11
N LEU A 39 -7.10 1.13 13.24
CA LEU A 39 -6.89 2.50 12.75
C LEU A 39 -7.18 2.61 11.25
N ASN A 40 -6.78 1.62 10.45
CA ASN A 40 -7.13 1.59 9.03
C ASN A 40 -8.66 1.52 8.81
N ARG A 41 -9.42 0.86 9.70
CA ARG A 41 -10.88 0.72 9.55
C ARG A 41 -11.67 1.91 10.06
N ILE A 42 -11.16 2.67 11.04
CA ILE A 42 -11.90 3.74 11.71
C ILE A 42 -11.46 5.16 11.31
N THR A 43 -10.44 5.28 10.45
CA THR A 43 -9.98 6.58 9.96
C THR A 43 -10.49 6.89 8.56
N PHE A 44 -10.56 8.19 8.25
CA PHE A 44 -10.95 8.65 6.92
C PHE A 44 -10.04 8.03 5.85
N SER A 45 -10.61 7.48 4.79
CA SER A 45 -9.91 6.80 3.69
C SER A 45 -8.90 5.71 4.10
N GLY A 46 -8.94 5.24 5.35
CA GLY A 46 -8.01 4.19 5.82
C GLY A 46 -6.58 4.64 6.04
N THR A 47 -6.36 5.94 6.22
CA THR A 47 -5.02 6.54 6.33
C THR A 47 -4.32 6.27 7.67
N SER A 48 -4.89 5.44 8.53
CA SER A 48 -4.32 4.98 9.80
C SER A 48 -3.85 6.14 10.69
N LEU A 49 -2.53 6.30 10.89
CA LEU A 49 -1.97 7.31 11.79
C LEU A 49 -2.07 8.74 11.26
N SER A 50 -2.05 8.93 9.94
CA SER A 50 -2.13 10.26 9.32
C SER A 50 -3.56 10.78 9.22
N GLY A 51 -4.57 9.91 9.36
CA GLY A 51 -5.98 10.26 9.20
C GLY A 51 -6.71 10.59 10.50
N GLY A 52 -7.71 11.46 10.40
CA GLY A 52 -8.69 11.71 11.44
C GLY A 52 -9.67 10.54 11.60
N TYR A 53 -10.34 10.47 12.76
CA TYR A 53 -11.45 9.56 13.00
C TYR A 53 -12.62 9.85 12.05
N SER A 54 -13.28 8.80 11.58
CA SER A 54 -14.51 8.87 10.79
C SER A 54 -15.58 7.96 11.39
N GLN A 55 -16.70 8.55 11.80
CA GLN A 55 -17.84 7.81 12.34
C GLN A 55 -18.38 6.81 11.29
N ALA A 56 -18.56 7.25 10.05
CA ALA A 56 -19.03 6.40 8.97
C ALA A 56 -18.07 5.21 8.71
N ALA A 57 -16.75 5.44 8.78
CA ALA A 57 -15.78 4.36 8.64
C ALA A 57 -15.84 3.39 9.82
N PHE A 58 -16.00 3.90 11.05
CA PHE A 58 -16.14 3.08 12.25
C PHE A 58 -17.36 2.15 12.14
N GLU A 59 -18.51 2.66 11.73
CA GLU A 59 -19.75 1.89 11.61
C GLU A 59 -19.74 0.90 10.43
N GLN A 60 -19.24 1.35 9.27
CA GLN A 60 -19.37 0.59 8.02
C GLN A 60 -18.18 -0.32 7.72
N ARG A 61 -16.99 -0.04 8.28
CA ARG A 61 -15.75 -0.76 7.95
C ARG A 61 -15.16 -1.55 9.11
N PHE A 62 -15.38 -1.13 10.37
CA PHE A 62 -14.95 -1.88 11.54
C PHE A 62 -16.04 -2.87 11.99
N THR A 63 -16.35 -3.83 11.14
CA THR A 63 -17.41 -4.82 11.32
C THR A 63 -16.86 -6.17 11.78
N GLU A 64 -17.72 -7.03 12.35
CA GLU A 64 -17.37 -8.41 12.68
C GLU A 64 -16.89 -9.19 11.44
N THR A 65 -17.50 -8.94 10.29
CA THR A 65 -17.06 -9.53 9.01
C THR A 65 -15.65 -9.12 8.66
N SER A 66 -15.27 -7.85 8.83
CA SER A 66 -13.91 -7.37 8.55
C SER A 66 -12.88 -8.00 9.48
N ILE A 67 -13.24 -8.26 10.74
CA ILE A 67 -12.35 -8.91 11.72
C ILE A 67 -12.20 -10.40 11.37
N ARG A 68 -13.29 -11.09 11.05
CA ARG A 68 -13.25 -12.52 10.66
C ARG A 68 -12.35 -12.76 9.45
N ARG A 69 -12.38 -11.89 8.45
CA ARG A 69 -11.53 -11.98 7.25
C ARG A 69 -10.04 -12.00 7.55
N ILE A 70 -9.58 -11.42 8.65
CA ILE A 70 -8.16 -11.52 9.06
C ILE A 70 -7.80 -12.99 9.35
N GLY A 71 -8.67 -13.73 10.04
CA GLY A 71 -8.44 -15.14 10.31
C GLY A 71 -8.42 -15.99 9.02
N GLU A 72 -9.26 -15.65 8.05
CA GLU A 72 -9.31 -16.33 6.74
C GLU A 72 -8.02 -16.10 5.93
N ILE A 73 -7.44 -14.89 5.98
CA ILE A 73 -6.17 -14.58 5.29
C ILE A 73 -5.00 -15.40 5.84
N SER A 74 -5.00 -15.74 7.13
CA SER A 74 -3.92 -16.51 7.75
C SER A 74 -3.62 -17.83 7.03
N SER A 75 -4.64 -18.51 6.53
CA SER A 75 -4.47 -19.76 5.76
C SER A 75 -3.86 -19.53 4.38
N LEU A 76 -4.17 -18.40 3.74
CA LEU A 76 -3.64 -18.03 2.42
C LEU A 76 -2.18 -17.62 2.49
N LEU A 77 -1.75 -17.06 3.63
CA LEU A 77 -0.37 -16.60 3.85
C LEU A 77 0.56 -17.69 4.41
N ARG A 78 0.10 -18.93 4.54
CA ARG A 78 0.90 -20.02 5.16
C ARG A 78 2.26 -20.22 4.50
N ASP A 79 2.30 -20.13 3.17
CA ASP A 79 3.50 -20.35 2.37
C ASP A 79 4.09 -19.02 1.88
N THR A 80 3.75 -17.92 2.56
CA THR A 80 4.19 -16.57 2.23
C THR A 80 5.09 -16.05 3.33
N GLU A 81 6.32 -15.70 2.99
CA GLU A 81 7.20 -14.94 3.87
C GLU A 81 6.84 -13.45 3.79
N VAL A 82 6.56 -12.84 4.93
CA VAL A 82 6.30 -11.40 5.04
C VAL A 82 7.47 -10.73 5.71
N THR A 83 8.13 -9.82 5.01
CA THR A 83 9.31 -9.10 5.51
C THR A 83 9.07 -7.60 5.59
N ASN A 84 9.85 -6.92 6.43
CA ASN A 84 9.91 -5.47 6.53
C ASN A 84 11.34 -5.02 6.26
N LEU A 85 11.84 -5.32 5.05
CA LEU A 85 13.21 -5.05 4.63
C LEU A 85 13.25 -3.99 3.54
N ASP A 86 14.46 -3.49 3.25
CA ASP A 86 14.68 -2.66 2.06
C ASP A 86 14.47 -3.51 0.80
N TYR A 87 13.80 -2.97 -0.20
CA TYR A 87 13.47 -3.66 -1.46
C TYR A 87 14.70 -4.21 -2.19
N SER A 88 15.86 -3.55 -2.05
CA SER A 88 17.08 -3.99 -2.73
C SER A 88 17.52 -5.38 -2.31
N GLY A 89 17.32 -5.75 -1.05
CA GLY A 89 17.66 -7.09 -0.55
C GLY A 89 16.86 -8.20 -1.25
N LEU A 90 15.57 -7.96 -1.53
CA LEU A 90 14.73 -8.90 -2.26
C LEU A 90 15.04 -8.92 -3.77
N MET A 91 15.31 -7.75 -4.36
CA MET A 91 15.62 -7.63 -5.78
C MET A 91 16.98 -8.24 -6.16
N ASP A 92 17.94 -8.23 -5.24
CA ASP A 92 19.27 -8.80 -5.42
C ASP A 92 19.36 -10.27 -4.91
N ALA A 93 18.28 -10.81 -4.30
CA ALA A 93 18.27 -12.17 -3.78
C ALA A 93 18.42 -13.21 -4.91
N PRO A 94 19.10 -14.35 -4.65
CA PRO A 94 19.17 -15.43 -5.62
C PRO A 94 17.82 -16.13 -5.77
N GLY A 95 17.56 -16.68 -6.97
CA GLY A 95 16.36 -17.46 -7.25
C GLY A 95 16.28 -17.82 -8.72
N GLU A 96 15.54 -18.89 -9.04
CA GLU A 96 15.18 -19.31 -10.40
C GLU A 96 13.70 -19.03 -10.64
N ASP A 97 13.33 -18.64 -11.84
CA ASP A 97 11.95 -18.33 -12.25
C ASP A 97 11.21 -17.33 -11.34
N VAL A 98 11.96 -16.35 -10.81
CA VAL A 98 11.42 -15.32 -9.93
C VAL A 98 10.76 -14.22 -10.75
N PHE A 99 9.56 -13.85 -10.35
CA PHE A 99 8.86 -12.66 -10.81
C PHE A 99 8.63 -11.69 -9.65
N ILE A 100 8.99 -10.43 -9.83
CA ILE A 100 8.87 -9.40 -8.79
C ILE A 100 7.84 -8.35 -9.24
N PHE A 101 6.77 -8.21 -8.45
CA PHE A 101 5.82 -7.10 -8.60
C PHE A 101 6.17 -5.97 -7.63
N LEU A 102 6.33 -4.76 -8.13
CA LEU A 102 6.80 -3.59 -7.40
C LEU A 102 5.76 -2.46 -7.48
N ASP A 103 5.33 -1.97 -6.33
CA ASP A 103 4.38 -0.84 -6.20
C ASP A 103 5.00 0.23 -5.28
N PRO A 104 5.99 1.00 -5.77
CA PRO A 104 6.66 2.03 -4.99
C PRO A 104 5.77 3.24 -4.77
N PRO A 105 6.11 4.15 -3.85
CA PRO A 105 5.46 5.44 -3.73
C PRO A 105 5.49 6.19 -5.08
N TYR A 106 4.32 6.67 -5.53
CA TYR A 106 4.21 7.38 -6.82
C TYR A 106 4.88 8.75 -6.76
N PHE A 107 5.55 9.13 -7.84
CA PHE A 107 6.33 10.38 -7.90
C PHE A 107 5.47 11.62 -7.72
N THR A 108 4.29 11.70 -8.35
CA THR A 108 3.39 12.85 -8.22
C THR A 108 2.61 12.85 -6.92
N ALA A 109 2.51 11.72 -6.23
CA ALA A 109 1.87 11.61 -4.93
C ALA A 109 2.71 12.20 -3.77
N THR A 110 3.89 12.75 -4.05
CA THR A 110 4.75 13.44 -3.07
C THR A 110 4.07 14.61 -2.35
N LYS A 111 2.97 15.14 -2.89
CA LYS A 111 2.09 16.12 -2.23
C LYS A 111 1.05 15.49 -1.31
N SER A 112 0.92 14.18 -1.32
CA SER A 112 -0.05 13.41 -0.54
C SER A 112 0.60 12.95 0.77
N ALA A 113 -0.03 13.27 1.90
CA ALA A 113 0.39 12.82 3.23
C ALA A 113 -0.24 11.45 3.59
N LEU A 114 -0.40 10.53 2.62
CA LEU A 114 -1.18 9.30 2.82
C LEU A 114 -0.47 8.26 3.71
N TYR A 115 0.87 8.21 3.72
CA TYR A 115 1.63 7.22 4.49
C TYR A 115 2.67 7.87 5.40
N GLY A 116 2.78 7.32 6.64
CA GLY A 116 3.59 7.90 7.72
C GLY A 116 2.85 9.01 8.48
N ARG A 117 3.42 9.47 9.61
CA ARG A 117 2.78 10.52 10.46
C ARG A 117 2.59 11.85 9.74
N ASN A 118 3.46 12.18 8.77
CA ASN A 118 3.45 13.44 8.01
C ASN A 118 3.70 13.23 6.51
N GLY A 119 3.45 12.01 5.99
CA GLY A 119 3.75 11.66 4.60
C GLY A 119 5.23 11.47 4.31
N GLU A 120 6.06 11.28 5.35
CA GLU A 120 7.50 11.13 5.19
C GLU A 120 7.92 9.95 4.33
N LEU A 121 7.14 8.87 4.31
CA LEU A 121 7.44 7.68 3.50
C LEU A 121 7.32 7.95 1.99
N HIS A 122 6.47 8.89 1.58
CA HIS A 122 6.40 9.31 0.18
C HIS A 122 7.46 10.34 -0.20
N LYS A 123 7.74 11.28 0.70
CA LYS A 123 8.66 12.39 0.44
C LYS A 123 10.12 11.98 0.42
N GLY A 124 10.45 10.88 1.10
CA GLY A 124 11.83 10.38 1.24
C GLY A 124 12.19 9.24 0.30
N PHE A 125 11.30 8.80 -0.59
CA PHE A 125 11.61 7.69 -1.49
C PHE A 125 12.57 8.12 -2.60
N ASP A 126 13.70 7.43 -2.69
CA ASP A 126 14.75 7.69 -3.68
C ASP A 126 14.47 6.92 -4.98
N HIS A 127 13.78 7.58 -5.91
CA HIS A 127 13.43 7.02 -7.22
C HIS A 127 14.64 6.71 -8.10
N GLU A 128 15.73 7.49 -7.97
CA GLU A 128 16.97 7.25 -8.72
C GLU A 128 17.67 5.97 -8.23
N ARG A 129 17.83 5.82 -6.92
CA ARG A 129 18.35 4.57 -6.32
C ARG A 129 17.48 3.37 -6.70
N PHE A 130 16.16 3.55 -6.71
CA PHE A 130 15.22 2.47 -7.03
C PHE A 130 15.39 1.99 -8.47
N VAL A 131 15.45 2.91 -9.47
CA VAL A 131 15.67 2.50 -10.85
C VAL A 131 17.05 1.87 -11.08
N GLN A 132 18.09 2.33 -10.37
CA GLN A 132 19.42 1.71 -10.46
C GLN A 132 19.38 0.26 -9.92
N THR A 133 18.64 0.00 -8.86
CA THR A 133 18.42 -1.36 -8.35
C THR A 133 17.63 -2.20 -9.35
N ALA A 134 16.57 -1.66 -9.94
CA ALA A 134 15.78 -2.33 -10.96
C ALA A 134 16.62 -2.69 -12.20
N ARG A 135 17.54 -1.82 -12.63
CA ARG A 135 18.46 -2.08 -13.76
C ARG A 135 19.41 -3.25 -13.49
N ARG A 136 19.85 -3.44 -12.24
CA ARG A 136 20.75 -4.54 -11.88
C ARG A 136 20.03 -5.86 -11.62
N CYS A 137 18.73 -5.80 -11.31
CA CYS A 137 17.95 -6.97 -11.00
C CYS A 137 17.89 -7.95 -12.17
N ARG A 138 18.28 -9.19 -11.92
CA ARG A 138 18.31 -10.26 -12.94
C ARG A 138 16.97 -10.95 -13.15
N HIS A 139 16.06 -10.76 -12.20
CA HIS A 139 14.72 -11.37 -12.24
C HIS A 139 13.81 -10.59 -13.17
N LYS A 140 12.74 -11.23 -13.65
CA LYS A 140 11.65 -10.51 -14.32
C LYS A 140 10.90 -9.68 -13.30
N TRP A 141 10.67 -8.41 -13.62
CA TRP A 141 9.91 -7.53 -12.74
C TRP A 141 8.94 -6.65 -13.50
N MET A 142 7.90 -6.23 -12.77
CA MET A 142 6.90 -5.26 -13.21
C MET A 142 6.74 -4.20 -12.12
N ILE A 143 6.75 -2.94 -12.52
CA ILE A 143 6.56 -1.78 -11.63
C ILE A 143 5.31 -1.02 -12.04
N THR A 144 4.49 -0.61 -11.08
CA THR A 144 3.42 0.36 -11.27
C THR A 144 3.89 1.77 -10.92
N TYR A 145 3.53 2.77 -11.71
CA TYR A 145 3.83 4.17 -11.46
C TYR A 145 2.75 5.10 -12.03
N ASP A 146 2.72 6.33 -11.53
CA ASP A 146 2.00 7.42 -12.17
C ASP A 146 2.64 7.80 -13.52
N ASP A 147 1.81 8.02 -14.54
CA ASP A 147 2.26 8.42 -15.87
C ASP A 147 2.66 9.90 -15.89
N CYS A 148 3.95 10.16 -15.71
CA CYS A 148 4.49 11.51 -15.77
C CYS A 148 5.82 11.56 -16.55
N PRO A 149 6.22 12.75 -17.05
CA PRO A 149 7.44 12.89 -17.84
C PRO A 149 8.72 12.44 -17.13
N TYR A 150 8.81 12.65 -15.83
CA TYR A 150 9.95 12.22 -15.02
C TYR A 150 10.09 10.70 -15.03
N ILE A 151 9.04 9.97 -14.70
CA ILE A 151 9.03 8.49 -14.67
C ILE A 151 9.29 7.93 -16.07
N ARG A 152 8.66 8.48 -17.12
CA ARG A 152 8.92 8.05 -18.49
C ARG A 152 10.37 8.24 -18.90
N ASN A 153 11.01 9.33 -18.49
CA ASN A 153 12.43 9.55 -18.77
C ASN A 153 13.33 8.60 -17.96
N LEU A 154 13.02 8.38 -16.69
CA LEU A 154 13.79 7.53 -15.78
C LEU A 154 13.83 6.06 -16.25
N TYR A 155 12.73 5.58 -16.84
CA TYR A 155 12.55 4.21 -17.31
C TYR A 155 12.51 4.06 -18.83
N LYS A 156 13.02 5.04 -19.59
CA LYS A 156 12.95 5.09 -21.07
C LYS A 156 13.52 3.87 -21.80
N ASP A 157 14.40 3.12 -21.15
CA ASP A 157 15.07 1.94 -21.73
C ASP A 157 14.26 0.65 -21.49
N PHE A 158 13.12 0.73 -20.81
CA PHE A 158 12.25 -0.38 -20.48
C PHE A 158 10.94 -0.30 -21.25
N GLU A 159 10.17 -1.37 -21.24
CA GLU A 159 8.82 -1.37 -21.83
C GLU A 159 7.86 -0.62 -20.90
N ILE A 160 7.21 0.44 -21.41
CA ILE A 160 6.27 1.26 -20.68
C ILE A 160 4.89 1.15 -21.33
N ILE A 161 3.94 0.58 -20.58
CA ILE A 161 2.58 0.34 -21.03
C ILE A 161 1.63 1.24 -20.26
N PRO A 162 1.01 2.23 -20.91
CA PRO A 162 0.02 3.07 -20.24
C PRO A 162 -1.26 2.28 -19.96
N PHE A 163 -1.82 2.45 -18.75
CA PHE A 163 -3.14 1.93 -18.40
C PHE A 163 -3.92 2.94 -17.58
N GLY A 164 -5.22 2.77 -17.54
CA GLY A 164 -6.11 3.65 -16.78
C GLY A 164 -6.88 2.87 -15.73
N LEU A 165 -6.72 3.23 -14.46
CA LEU A 165 -7.57 2.74 -13.39
C LEU A 165 -8.71 3.74 -13.12
N MET A 166 -9.92 3.23 -12.99
CA MET A 166 -11.02 4.00 -12.43
C MET A 166 -10.94 3.92 -10.91
N TYR A 167 -10.44 4.96 -10.26
CA TYR A 167 -10.46 5.06 -8.81
C TYR A 167 -11.88 5.31 -8.33
N GLY A 168 -12.45 4.35 -7.60
CA GLY A 168 -13.83 4.41 -7.07
C GLY A 168 -14.08 5.40 -5.93
N MET A 169 -13.19 6.37 -5.71
CA MET A 169 -13.46 7.50 -4.82
C MET A 169 -14.25 8.56 -5.58
N LYS A 170 -15.56 8.43 -5.56
CA LYS A 170 -16.45 9.53 -5.95
C LYS A 170 -16.19 10.70 -4.99
N ASN A 171 -15.60 11.77 -5.48
CA ASN A 171 -15.80 13.08 -4.88
C ASN A 171 -17.28 13.43 -5.10
N VAL A 172 -18.09 13.32 -4.05
CA VAL A 172 -19.55 13.52 -4.04
C VAL A 172 -19.95 14.92 -4.54
N SER A 173 -19.00 15.84 -4.68
CA SER A 173 -19.23 17.23 -5.08
C SER A 173 -18.95 17.56 -6.56
N SER A 174 -18.36 16.71 -7.37
CA SER A 174 -17.97 17.11 -8.73
C SER A 174 -18.42 16.19 -9.86
N GLY A 175 -19.00 15.03 -9.58
CA GLY A 175 -19.50 14.12 -10.64
C GLY A 175 -18.47 13.62 -11.67
N ALA A 176 -17.20 14.04 -11.55
CA ALA A 176 -16.13 13.66 -12.45
C ALA A 176 -15.43 12.40 -11.96
N GLU A 177 -15.45 11.36 -12.77
CA GLU A 177 -14.59 10.19 -12.60
C GLU A 177 -13.14 10.63 -12.81
N MET A 178 -12.34 10.61 -11.73
CA MET A 178 -10.90 10.81 -11.86
C MET A 178 -10.27 9.55 -12.45
N LYS A 179 -9.98 9.60 -13.75
CA LYS A 179 -9.21 8.58 -14.44
C LYS A 179 -7.73 8.81 -14.12
N GLY A 180 -7.19 8.00 -13.20
CA GLY A 180 -5.75 8.01 -12.93
C GLY A 180 -5.01 7.53 -14.19
N LYS A 181 -3.99 8.28 -14.60
CA LYS A 181 -3.06 7.84 -15.64
C LYS A 181 -1.92 7.12 -14.96
N GLU A 182 -1.81 5.84 -15.21
CA GLU A 182 -0.75 4.98 -14.65
C GLU A 182 0.00 4.26 -15.78
N VAL A 183 1.18 3.78 -15.46
CA VAL A 183 2.00 2.97 -16.35
C VAL A 183 2.43 1.69 -15.65
N LEU A 184 2.46 0.61 -16.41
CA LEU A 184 3.24 -0.59 -16.09
C LEU A 184 4.60 -0.45 -16.77
N ILE A 185 5.66 -0.74 -16.02
CA ILE A 185 7.04 -0.72 -16.51
C ILE A 185 7.60 -2.12 -16.32
N LEU A 186 8.18 -2.67 -17.39
CA LEU A 186 8.61 -4.06 -17.46
C LEU A 186 10.07 -4.13 -17.94
N ASN A 187 10.86 -5.04 -17.37
CA ASN A 187 12.20 -5.34 -17.88
C ASN A 187 12.22 -6.47 -18.93
N TYR A 188 11.06 -6.85 -19.41
CA TYR A 188 10.85 -7.84 -20.48
C TYR A 188 9.74 -7.35 -21.43
N ARG A 189 9.65 -7.91 -22.63
CA ARG A 189 8.57 -7.58 -23.58
C ARG A 189 7.38 -8.51 -23.38
N LEU A 190 6.17 -7.93 -23.32
CA LEU A 190 4.94 -8.73 -23.19
C LEU A 190 4.79 -9.76 -24.32
N ASN A 191 5.16 -9.40 -25.56
CA ASN A 191 5.06 -10.30 -26.68
C ASN A 191 5.94 -11.56 -26.52
N ASP A 192 7.01 -11.50 -25.74
CA ASP A 192 7.89 -12.65 -25.48
C ASP A 192 7.23 -13.70 -24.57
N LEU A 193 6.13 -13.34 -23.87
CA LEU A 193 5.37 -14.27 -23.02
C LEU A 193 4.34 -15.10 -23.78
N PHE A 194 3.96 -14.70 -25.00
CA PHE A 194 2.90 -15.33 -25.79
C PHE A 194 3.43 -16.09 -27.02
N ASN A 195 4.74 -16.10 -27.23
CA ASN A 195 5.40 -16.86 -28.29
C ASN A 195 5.78 -18.26 -27.78
N TYR A 196 4.77 -19.11 -27.58
CA TYR A 196 4.92 -20.55 -27.43
C TYR A 196 4.32 -21.29 -28.63
#